data_06cbdca71484f3f8de1d9cd6c47860ef
#
_entry.id   06cbdca71484f3f8de1d9cd6c47860ef
#
_cell.length_a   1.000
_cell.length_b   1.000
_cell.length_c   1.000
_cell.angle_alpha   90.00
_cell.angle_beta   90.00
_cell.angle_gamma   90.00
#
_symmetry.space_group_name_H-M   'P 1'
#
loop_
_entity.id
_entity.type
_entity.pdbx_description
1 polymer ?
#
loop_
_entity_poly.entity_id
_entity_poly.type
_entity_poly.pdbx_seq_one_letter_code
_entity_poly.pdbx_strand_id
1 'polypeptide(L)'
;MTRRRQREIPEYAAMVRRVIRAHGRRVGDADPEDLAELVAMQETLDEAIALAVAGQRDNGFAWSQIGRGLGITRQAAQQRYSPKRPASHGEVNARHYDGDLLAVGDR
;
A
#
# COMPACT_ATOMS: atom_id res chain seq x y z
N MET A 1 4.34 20.23 -15.63
CA MET A 1 4.10 19.67 -14.32
C MET A 1 4.09 18.18 -14.32
N THR A 2 3.28 17.58 -15.13
CA THR A 2 3.15 16.15 -15.16
C THR A 2 4.46 15.47 -15.48
N ARG A 3 5.20 16.00 -16.44
CA ARG A 3 6.48 15.43 -16.79
C ARG A 3 7.46 15.47 -15.67
N ARG A 4 7.48 16.57 -14.98
CA ARG A 4 8.39 16.75 -13.88
C ARG A 4 8.11 15.73 -12.79
N ARG A 5 6.84 15.56 -12.49
CA ARG A 5 6.43 14.59 -11.49
C ARG A 5 6.83 13.17 -11.89
N GLN A 6 6.67 12.87 -13.17
CA GLN A 6 7.02 11.54 -13.65
C GLN A 6 8.50 11.25 -13.49
N ARG A 7 9.33 12.26 -13.65
CA ARG A 7 10.76 12.08 -13.46
C ARG A 7 11.12 11.91 -12.01
N GLU A 8 10.46 12.67 -11.15
CA GLU A 8 10.78 12.66 -9.74
C GLU A 8 10.40 11.34 -9.09
N ILE A 9 9.36 10.69 -9.56
CA ILE A 9 8.87 9.48 -8.93
C ILE A 9 9.92 8.36 -8.90
N PRO A 10 10.56 8.02 -10.03
CA PRO A 10 11.58 6.95 -9.97
C PRO A 10 12.77 7.31 -9.09
N GLU A 11 13.18 8.57 -9.09
CA GLU A 11 14.31 8.98 -8.27
C GLU A 11 13.97 8.90 -6.79
N TYR A 12 12.77 9.32 -6.47
CA TYR A 12 12.32 9.26 -5.10
C TYR A 12 12.20 7.80 -4.63
N ALA A 13 11.68 6.94 -5.49
CA ALA A 13 11.57 5.53 -5.16
C ALA A 13 12.93 4.90 -4.90
N ALA A 14 13.91 5.28 -5.70
CA ALA A 14 15.26 4.76 -5.51
C ALA A 14 15.82 5.18 -4.15
N MET A 15 15.55 6.42 -3.77
CA MET A 15 15.99 6.91 -2.47
C MET A 15 15.33 6.12 -1.34
N VAL A 16 14.02 5.91 -1.45
CA VAL A 16 13.30 5.17 -0.42
C VAL A 16 13.84 3.75 -0.30
N ARG A 17 14.10 3.10 -1.42
CA ARG A 17 14.67 1.76 -1.37
C ARG A 17 16.02 1.72 -0.69
N ARG A 18 16.84 2.74 -0.93
CA ARG A 18 18.14 2.81 -0.27
C ARG A 18 17.98 2.93 1.23
N VAL A 19 17.02 3.74 1.66
CA VAL A 19 16.77 3.93 3.09
C VAL A 19 16.30 2.63 3.71
N ILE A 20 15.40 1.94 3.03
CA ILE A 20 14.90 0.67 3.54
C ILE A 20 16.03 -0.35 3.68
N ARG A 21 16.90 -0.45 2.68
CA ARG A 21 18.01 -1.38 2.75
C ARG A 21 18.99 -1.00 3.86
N ALA A 22 19.23 0.29 4.02
CA ALA A 22 20.10 0.76 5.09
C ALA A 22 19.53 0.39 6.45
N HIS A 23 18.22 0.52 6.59
CA HIS A 23 17.56 0.13 7.82
C HIS A 23 17.72 -1.36 8.07
N GLY A 24 17.59 -2.16 7.02
CA GLY A 24 17.80 -3.59 7.16
C GLY A 24 19.18 -3.94 7.66
N ARG A 25 20.19 -3.22 7.14
CA ARG A 25 21.56 -3.47 7.60
C ARG A 25 21.73 -3.10 9.06
N ARG A 26 21.09 -2.00 9.49
CA ARG A 26 21.17 -1.63 10.91
C ARG A 26 20.49 -2.65 11.80
N VAL A 27 19.34 -3.15 11.36
CA VAL A 27 18.66 -4.17 12.14
C VAL A 27 19.51 -5.42 12.22
N GLY A 28 20.28 -5.70 11.18
CA GLY A 28 21.18 -6.86 11.20
C GLY A 28 22.22 -6.78 12.31
N ASP A 29 22.56 -5.57 12.75
CA ASP A 29 23.50 -5.38 13.83
C ASP A 29 22.81 -5.11 15.16
N ALA A 30 21.52 -5.26 15.21
CA ALA A 30 20.73 -4.97 16.41
C ALA A 30 20.15 -6.27 16.96
N ASP A 31 19.14 -6.13 17.80
CA ASP A 31 18.54 -7.30 18.45
C ASP A 31 17.42 -7.90 17.62
N PRO A 32 17.14 -9.19 17.80
CA PRO A 32 16.04 -9.81 17.05
C PRO A 32 14.70 -9.11 17.22
N GLU A 33 14.48 -8.46 18.36
CA GLU A 33 13.24 -7.72 18.57
C GLU A 33 13.04 -6.62 17.54
N ASP A 34 14.13 -6.10 17.01
CA ASP A 34 14.03 -5.01 16.04
C ASP A 34 13.54 -5.49 14.67
N LEU A 35 13.52 -6.79 14.45
CA LEU A 35 12.96 -7.33 13.22
C LEU A 35 11.47 -7.02 13.10
N ALA A 36 10.77 -6.88 14.23
CA ALA A 36 9.35 -6.59 14.18
C ALA A 36 9.06 -5.27 13.47
N GLU A 37 9.92 -4.27 13.70
CA GLU A 37 9.74 -2.99 13.04
C GLU A 37 9.91 -3.11 11.53
N LEU A 38 10.89 -3.88 11.13
CA LEU A 38 11.14 -4.07 9.72
C LEU A 38 9.98 -4.81 9.06
N VAL A 39 9.47 -5.82 9.73
CA VAL A 39 8.33 -6.57 9.21
C VAL A 39 7.10 -5.68 9.12
N ALA A 40 6.91 -4.78 10.10
CA ALA A 40 5.78 -3.87 10.09
C ALA A 40 5.80 -2.95 8.87
N MET A 41 6.96 -2.71 8.30
CA MET A 41 7.04 -1.86 7.12
C MET A 41 6.39 -2.46 5.90
N GLN A 42 6.22 -3.78 5.88
CA GLN A 42 5.49 -4.41 4.79
C GLN A 42 4.04 -3.93 4.78
N GLU A 43 3.47 -3.80 5.96
CA GLU A 43 2.12 -3.29 6.09
C GLU A 43 2.04 -1.84 5.66
N THR A 44 3.03 -1.05 6.04
CA THR A 44 3.10 0.34 5.63
C THR A 44 3.16 0.46 4.12
N LEU A 45 3.93 -0.40 3.49
CA LEU A 45 4.04 -0.39 2.04
C LEU A 45 2.71 -0.75 1.39
N ASP A 46 2.02 -1.74 1.94
CA ASP A 46 0.71 -2.12 1.42
C ASP A 46 -0.27 -0.96 1.52
N GLU A 47 -0.22 -0.23 2.63
CA GLU A 47 -1.06 0.95 2.80
C GLU A 47 -0.74 2.02 1.77
N ALA A 48 0.55 2.21 1.51
CA ALA A 48 0.97 3.21 0.53
C ALA A 48 0.47 2.84 -0.87
N ILE A 49 0.52 1.57 -1.21
CA ILE A 49 0.02 1.11 -2.50
C ILE A 49 -1.47 1.39 -2.61
N ALA A 50 -2.22 1.08 -1.56
CA ALA A 50 -3.66 1.32 -1.57
C ALA A 50 -3.98 2.81 -1.71
N LEU A 51 -3.22 3.65 -1.02
CA LEU A 51 -3.40 5.10 -1.14
C LEU A 51 -3.11 5.56 -2.56
N ALA A 52 -2.07 5.02 -3.17
CA ALA A 52 -1.72 5.40 -4.52
C ALA A 52 -2.79 4.99 -5.52
N VAL A 53 -3.32 3.77 -5.34
CA VAL A 53 -4.39 3.30 -6.21
C VAL A 53 -5.62 4.18 -6.09
N ALA A 54 -5.99 4.52 -4.86
CA ALA A 54 -7.14 5.38 -4.63
C ALA A 54 -6.95 6.74 -5.31
N GLY A 55 -5.75 7.29 -5.20
CA GLY A 55 -5.45 8.56 -5.85
C GLY A 55 -5.56 8.47 -7.36
N GLN A 56 -5.09 7.38 -7.94
CA GLN A 56 -5.16 7.23 -9.38
C GLN A 56 -6.59 7.03 -9.85
N ARG A 57 -7.40 6.33 -9.07
CA ARG A 57 -8.81 6.22 -9.39
C ARG A 57 -9.49 7.57 -9.33
N ASP A 58 -9.15 8.37 -8.35
CA ASP A 58 -9.70 9.70 -8.24
C ASP A 58 -9.32 10.57 -9.44
N ASN A 59 -8.16 10.32 -10.01
CA ASN A 59 -7.69 11.03 -11.17
C ASN A 59 -8.17 10.44 -12.48
N GLY A 60 -9.03 9.45 -12.42
CA GLY A 60 -9.70 8.94 -13.60
C GLY A 60 -9.02 7.78 -14.31
N PHE A 61 -7.97 7.23 -13.74
CA PHE A 61 -7.32 6.09 -14.38
C PHE A 61 -8.19 4.85 -14.29
N ALA A 62 -8.21 4.09 -15.36
CA ALA A 62 -9.01 2.88 -15.44
C ALA A 62 -8.35 1.73 -14.69
N TRP A 63 -9.16 0.79 -14.25
CA TRP A 63 -8.63 -0.38 -13.58
C TRP A 63 -7.64 -1.17 -14.42
N SER A 64 -7.82 -1.16 -15.76
CA SER A 64 -6.87 -1.85 -16.62
C SER A 64 -5.49 -1.20 -16.57
N GLN A 65 -5.45 0.12 -16.49
CA GLN A 65 -4.18 0.82 -16.40
C GLN A 65 -3.52 0.59 -15.04
N ILE A 66 -4.33 0.63 -14.01
CA ILE A 66 -3.83 0.40 -12.65
C ILE A 66 -3.33 -1.02 -12.50
N GLY A 67 -4.08 -1.98 -13.01
CA GLY A 67 -3.66 -3.38 -12.96
C GLY A 67 -2.33 -3.59 -13.66
N ARG A 68 -2.17 -2.94 -14.81
CA ARG A 68 -0.92 -3.04 -15.53
C ARG A 68 0.24 -2.49 -14.70
N GLY A 69 0.02 -1.37 -14.05
CA GLY A 69 1.05 -0.80 -13.19
C GLY A 69 1.38 -1.67 -12.00
N LEU A 70 0.38 -2.36 -11.47
CA LEU A 70 0.58 -3.25 -10.34
C LEU A 70 1.12 -4.63 -10.75
N GLY A 71 1.11 -4.93 -12.04
CA GLY A 71 1.54 -6.24 -12.50
C GLY A 71 0.50 -7.31 -12.30
N ILE A 72 -0.77 -6.95 -12.21
CA ILE A 72 -1.85 -7.91 -12.03
C ILE A 72 -2.96 -7.61 -13.04
N THR A 73 -3.95 -8.47 -13.10
CA THR A 73 -5.05 -8.26 -14.03
C THR A 73 -5.95 -7.14 -13.57
N ARG A 74 -6.73 -6.61 -14.52
CA ARG A 74 -7.72 -5.59 -14.22
C ARG A 74 -8.68 -6.07 -13.14
N GLN A 75 -9.13 -7.29 -13.28
CA GLN A 75 -10.09 -7.86 -12.34
C GLN A 75 -9.49 -8.00 -10.95
N ALA A 76 -8.26 -8.47 -10.87
CA ALA A 76 -7.59 -8.61 -9.59
C ALA A 76 -7.40 -7.26 -8.91
N ALA A 77 -7.02 -6.24 -9.68
CA ALA A 77 -6.85 -4.91 -9.13
C ALA A 77 -8.17 -4.38 -8.58
N GLN A 78 -9.22 -4.56 -9.35
CA GLN A 78 -10.53 -4.10 -8.94
C GLN A 78 -11.00 -4.80 -7.68
N GLN A 79 -10.80 -6.11 -7.60
CA GLN A 79 -11.22 -6.85 -6.44
C GLN A 79 -10.45 -6.45 -5.20
N ARG A 80 -9.16 -6.21 -5.35
CA ARG A 80 -8.33 -5.93 -4.21
C ARG A 80 -8.49 -4.50 -3.69
N TYR A 81 -8.65 -3.54 -4.60
CA TYR A 81 -8.59 -2.14 -4.21
C TYR A 81 -9.89 -1.37 -4.36
N SER A 82 -10.94 -1.98 -4.87
CA SER A 82 -12.21 -1.32 -4.95
C SER A 82 -12.78 -1.07 -3.56
N PRO A 83 -13.39 0.07 -3.31
CA PRO A 83 -14.03 0.28 -2.01
C PRO A 83 -15.10 -0.78 -1.76
N LYS A 84 -15.09 -1.35 -0.57
CA LYS A 84 -16.08 -2.34 -0.24
C LYS A 84 -17.34 -1.69 0.21
N ARG A 85 -18.45 -2.28 -0.17
CA ARG A 85 -19.72 -1.75 0.25
C ARG A 85 -19.92 -2.01 1.72
N PRO A 86 -20.19 -0.96 2.46
CA PRO A 86 -20.39 -1.15 3.89
C PRO A 86 -21.68 -1.92 4.12
N ALA A 87 -21.66 -2.72 5.08
CA ALA A 87 -22.83 -3.36 5.61
C ALA A 87 -23.62 -4.19 4.66
N SER A 88 -23.32 -4.16 3.47
CA SER A 88 -24.15 -4.95 2.63
C SER A 88 -23.91 -6.38 2.89
N HIS A 89 -22.91 -6.68 3.57
CA HIS A 89 -22.67 -7.97 3.91
C HIS A 89 -22.28 -8.12 5.23
N GLY A 90 -22.58 -7.46 5.81
CA GLY A 90 -22.24 -7.58 6.97
C GLY A 90 -20.94 -7.79 7.50
N GLU A 91 -20.90 -7.70 7.14
CA GLU A 91 -20.07 -7.80 7.65
C GLU A 91 -19.36 -7.37 8.34
N VAL A 92 -19.48 -7.29 8.52
CA VAL A 92 -18.71 -6.99 9.12
C VAL A 92 -17.78 -7.00 9.71
N ASN A 93 -17.65 -7.18 9.42
CA ASN A 93 -16.74 -7.32 9.92
C ASN A 93 -15.87 -7.08 10.46
N ALA A 94 -15.99 -6.89 10.33
CA ALA A 94 -15.16 -6.92 10.73
C ALA A 94 -14.14 -6.73 11.22
N ARG A 95 -14.09 -6.56 11.06
CA ARG A 95 -13.10 -6.63 11.36
C ARG A 95 -12.38 -6.35 11.57
N HIS A 96 -13.12 -6.42 11.06
CA HIS A 96 -12.44 -6.45 11.08
C HIS A 96 -11.95 -5.88 11.34
N TYR A 97 -12.43 -5.72 11.17
CA TYR A 97 -11.88 -5.41 11.46
C TYR A 97 -11.48 -4.97 11.96
N ASP A 98 -11.92 -4.57 11.66
CA ASP A 98 -11.51 -4.47 12.05
C ASP A 98 -10.98 -4.11 12.26
N GLY A 99 -11.41 -3.66 12.20
CA GLY A 99 -10.69 -3.67 12.43
C GLY A 99 -10.35 -3.10 12.24
N ASP A 100 -10.54 -3.13 12.10
CA ASP A 100 -10.11 -3.01 12.02
C ASP A 100 -9.84 -2.44 11.94
N LEU A 101 -10.20 -2.11 11.90
CA LEU A 101 -9.75 -1.99 11.82
C LEU A 101 -9.50 -1.44 12.10
N LEU A 102 -9.87 -1.20 12.10
CA LEU A 102 -9.50 -1.13 12.31
C LEU A 102 -9.32 -0.80 12.64
N ALA A 103 -9.64 -0.49 12.69
CA ALA A 103 -9.30 -0.66 12.99
C ALA A 103 -9.06 -0.29 13.06
N VAL A 104 -9.46 -0.01 12.85
CA VAL A 104 -9.03 -0.05 12.93
C VAL A 104 -8.90 0.40 12.81
N GLY A 105 -9.62 0.85 12.75
CA GLY A 105 -9.24 0.76 12.76
C GLY A 105 -9.40 1.30 12.55
N ASP A 106 -9.78 1.67 12.44
CA ASP A 106 -9.65 1.63 12.39
C ASP A 106 -9.54 1.93 12.29
N ARG A 107 -9.95 2.41 12.31
CA ARG A 107 -9.55 2.13 12.29
C ARG A 107 -9.18 2.29 12.31
#